data_4bc67475bd50e71023f69932a3ab2da1
#
_entry.id   4bc67475bd50e71023f69932a3ab2da1
#
_cell.length_a   1.000
_cell.length_b   1.000
_cell.length_c   1.000
_cell.angle_alpha   90.00
_cell.angle_beta   90.00
_cell.angle_gamma   90.00
#
_symmetry.space_group_name_H-M   'P 1'
#
loop_
_entity.id
_entity.type
_entity.pdbx_description
1 polymer ?
#
loop_
_entity_poly.entity_id
_entity_poly.type
_entity_poly.pdbx_seq_one_letter_code
_entity_poly.pdbx_strand_id
1 'polypeptide(L)'
;MDAIPILNMFPDYVPPEEIGSALSRAAIVAVDLDPQNKSVKVAAHAQTYIPMRLTERARRDIMALYELRSLDITITHPENQLTLVEPEELRSLFVERDSMTRGSLAGAKWTWQGTHLTISLPANGKAAIEKLIPQVEESLKVRFASPVSISVEAGHELTGQALFDAMEKMRQEALSAMPAAGKAQHPQQEEKKPQDSETFYGKPFRGPATPMKDLNMDMGTIIVEGKVFSVEHKELTKRNAWVVKFDMTDNTNSIRISRFLEAK
;
A
#
# COMPACT_ATOMS: atom_id res chain seq x y z
N MET A 1 4.70 -38.11 19.85
CA MET A 1 5.78 -37.63 18.99
C MET A 1 6.04 -36.19 19.35
N ASP A 2 7.24 -35.85 19.72
CA ASP A 2 7.58 -34.47 20.01
C ASP A 2 7.49 -33.65 18.74
N ALA A 3 6.77 -32.53 18.82
CA ALA A 3 6.55 -31.64 17.68
C ALA A 3 7.90 -30.98 17.30
N ILE A 4 8.36 -31.17 16.08
CA ILE A 4 9.63 -30.61 15.59
C ILE A 4 9.37 -29.16 15.15
N PRO A 5 10.01 -28.17 15.79
CA PRO A 5 9.90 -26.76 15.37
C PRO A 5 10.41 -26.56 13.93
N ILE A 6 9.78 -25.65 13.18
CA ILE A 6 10.17 -25.35 11.81
C ILE A 6 11.63 -24.91 11.68
N LEU A 7 12.17 -24.22 12.68
CA LEU A 7 13.56 -23.76 12.69
C LEU A 7 14.59 -24.91 12.70
N ASN A 8 14.23 -26.07 13.24
CA ASN A 8 15.12 -27.24 13.26
C ASN A 8 15.40 -27.78 11.85
N MET A 9 14.60 -27.42 10.87
CA MET A 9 14.83 -27.77 9.47
C MET A 9 15.95 -26.93 8.83
N PHE A 10 16.26 -25.79 9.41
CA PHE A 10 17.21 -24.81 8.87
C PHE A 10 18.31 -24.50 9.92
N PRO A 11 19.21 -25.45 10.23
CA PRO A 11 20.13 -25.32 11.36
C PRO A 11 21.14 -24.17 11.24
N ASP A 12 21.49 -23.76 10.04
CA ASP A 12 22.41 -22.64 9.82
C ASP A 12 21.72 -21.27 9.86
N TYR A 13 20.39 -21.25 9.91
CA TYR A 13 19.64 -20.01 10.01
C TYR A 13 19.55 -19.53 11.46
N VAL A 14 20.16 -18.39 11.74
CA VAL A 14 20.09 -17.72 13.04
C VAL A 14 19.11 -16.56 12.92
N PRO A 15 17.83 -16.74 13.30
CA PRO A 15 16.82 -15.70 13.19
C PRO A 15 17.02 -14.59 14.23
N PRO A 16 16.58 -13.35 13.93
CA PRO A 16 16.35 -12.34 14.97
C PRO A 16 15.41 -12.87 16.06
N GLU A 17 15.56 -12.37 17.29
CA GLU A 17 14.83 -12.86 18.47
C GLU A 17 13.31 -12.94 18.26
N GLU A 18 12.71 -11.91 17.64
CA GLU A 18 11.27 -11.87 17.33
C GLU A 18 10.84 -13.04 16.45
N ILE A 19 11.59 -13.31 15.37
CA ILE A 19 11.31 -14.40 14.44
C ILE A 19 11.59 -15.74 15.10
N GLY A 20 12.70 -15.87 15.83
CA GLY A 20 13.06 -17.08 16.53
C GLY A 20 12.00 -17.50 17.55
N SER A 21 11.54 -16.55 18.37
CA SER A 21 10.48 -16.77 19.35
C SER A 21 9.14 -17.13 18.71
N ALA A 22 8.79 -16.55 17.57
CA ALA A 22 7.55 -16.85 16.86
C ALA A 22 7.60 -18.24 16.20
N LEU A 23 8.62 -18.53 15.40
CA LEU A 23 8.71 -19.77 14.60
C LEU A 23 9.08 -21.00 15.42
N SER A 24 9.68 -20.85 16.61
CA SER A 24 9.89 -21.99 17.54
C SER A 24 8.57 -22.63 18.00
N ARG A 25 7.45 -21.89 17.91
CA ARG A 25 6.12 -22.38 18.26
C ARG A 25 5.39 -23.03 17.10
N ALA A 26 5.95 -22.99 15.90
CA ALA A 26 5.38 -23.63 14.72
C ALA A 26 5.97 -25.03 14.55
N ALA A 27 5.15 -26.05 14.70
CA ALA A 27 5.53 -27.45 14.56
C ALA A 27 5.35 -27.91 13.11
N ILE A 28 6.35 -28.58 12.56
CA ILE A 28 6.29 -29.17 11.22
C ILE A 28 5.20 -30.26 11.17
N VAL A 29 4.34 -30.17 10.16
CA VAL A 29 3.33 -31.17 9.84
C VAL A 29 3.73 -31.99 8.61
N ALA A 30 4.21 -31.31 7.58
CA ALA A 30 4.66 -31.93 6.34
C ALA A 30 5.79 -31.12 5.70
N VAL A 31 6.65 -31.83 4.96
CA VAL A 31 7.72 -31.22 4.16
C VAL A 31 7.74 -31.90 2.79
N ASP A 32 7.81 -31.08 1.76
CA ASP A 32 8.02 -31.52 0.38
C ASP A 32 9.31 -30.88 -0.14
N LEU A 33 10.26 -31.72 -0.58
CA LEU A 33 11.58 -31.32 -1.04
C LEU A 33 11.74 -31.69 -2.51
N ASP A 34 12.04 -30.70 -3.33
CA ASP A 34 12.42 -30.89 -4.72
C ASP A 34 13.89 -30.43 -4.92
N PRO A 35 14.86 -31.34 -4.78
CA PRO A 35 16.29 -31.02 -4.92
C PRO A 35 16.65 -30.53 -6.32
N GLN A 36 15.96 -31.04 -7.37
CA GLN A 36 16.25 -30.68 -8.76
C GLN A 36 15.93 -29.24 -9.05
N ASN A 37 14.83 -28.75 -8.49
CA ASN A 37 14.38 -27.38 -8.64
C ASN A 37 14.82 -26.46 -7.49
N LYS A 38 15.59 -26.98 -6.51
CA LYS A 38 15.94 -26.24 -5.28
C LYS A 38 14.71 -25.61 -4.60
N SER A 39 13.63 -26.39 -4.52
CA SER A 39 12.34 -25.96 -4.00
C SER A 39 11.99 -26.72 -2.74
N VAL A 40 11.47 -25.99 -1.75
CA VAL A 40 11.06 -26.54 -0.45
C VAL A 40 9.66 -26.02 -0.13
N LYS A 41 8.76 -26.93 0.28
CA LYS A 41 7.47 -26.57 0.85
C LYS A 41 7.38 -27.12 2.25
N VAL A 42 7.03 -26.28 3.21
CA VAL A 42 6.89 -26.64 4.61
C VAL A 42 5.49 -26.29 5.07
N ALA A 43 4.73 -27.29 5.48
CA ALA A 43 3.49 -27.09 6.20
C ALA A 43 3.76 -27.24 7.71
N ALA A 44 3.35 -26.27 8.49
CA ALA A 44 3.50 -26.28 9.94
C ALA A 44 2.18 -25.88 10.62
N HIS A 45 2.07 -26.18 11.92
CA HIS A 45 0.94 -25.78 12.75
C HIS A 45 1.45 -25.02 13.98
N ALA A 46 0.79 -23.93 14.32
CA ALA A 46 1.05 -23.16 15.52
C ALA A 46 -0.24 -22.89 16.32
N GLN A 47 -0.20 -23.14 17.62
CA GLN A 47 -1.34 -22.90 18.52
C GLN A 47 -1.60 -21.41 18.75
N THR A 48 -0.58 -20.58 18.59
CA THR A 48 -0.67 -19.12 18.72
C THR A 48 -0.44 -18.47 17.37
N TYR A 49 -1.12 -17.38 17.12
CA TYR A 49 -0.97 -16.63 15.88
C TYR A 49 0.48 -16.16 15.65
N ILE A 50 0.95 -16.36 14.42
CA ILE A 50 2.25 -15.88 13.94
C ILE A 50 2.00 -14.94 12.78
N PRO A 51 2.35 -13.63 12.92
CA PRO A 51 2.17 -12.64 11.85
C PRO A 51 2.89 -13.03 10.56
N MET A 52 2.22 -12.85 9.43
CA MET A 52 2.75 -13.22 8.10
C MET A 52 4.06 -12.49 7.79
N ARG A 53 4.21 -11.24 8.24
CA ARG A 53 5.45 -10.46 8.08
C ARG A 53 6.69 -11.17 8.62
N LEU A 54 6.55 -11.91 9.74
CA LEU A 54 7.67 -12.67 10.35
C LEU A 54 8.01 -13.91 9.53
N THR A 55 6.99 -14.63 9.06
CA THR A 55 7.16 -15.80 8.19
C THR A 55 7.78 -15.40 6.85
N GLU A 56 7.32 -14.30 6.24
CA GLU A 56 7.84 -13.80 4.97
C GLU A 56 9.27 -13.27 5.09
N ARG A 57 9.62 -12.68 6.22
CA ARG A 57 11.00 -12.27 6.48
C ARG A 57 11.91 -13.49 6.62
N ALA A 58 11.52 -14.46 7.46
CA ALA A 58 12.26 -15.71 7.61
C ALA A 58 12.41 -16.45 6.28
N ARG A 59 11.33 -16.52 5.48
CA ARG A 59 11.35 -17.13 4.15
C ARG A 59 12.42 -16.52 3.25
N ARG A 60 12.49 -15.17 3.19
CA ARG A 60 13.50 -14.47 2.38
C ARG A 60 14.92 -14.74 2.87
N ASP A 61 15.12 -14.66 4.18
CA ASP A 61 16.44 -14.86 4.79
C ASP A 61 16.93 -16.30 4.57
N ILE A 62 16.06 -17.31 4.75
CA ILE A 62 16.36 -18.74 4.52
C ILE A 62 16.62 -18.98 3.02
N MET A 63 15.80 -18.44 2.12
CA MET A 63 16.02 -18.60 0.68
C MET A 63 17.39 -18.08 0.25
N ALA A 64 17.80 -16.93 0.78
CA ALA A 64 19.12 -16.37 0.49
C ALA A 64 20.25 -17.21 1.08
N LEU A 65 20.10 -17.69 2.32
CA LEU A 65 21.12 -18.46 3.01
C LEU A 65 21.39 -19.82 2.36
N TYR A 66 20.32 -20.53 1.97
CA TYR A 66 20.41 -21.88 1.39
C TYR A 66 20.39 -21.88 -0.14
N GLU A 67 20.44 -20.72 -0.77
CA GLU A 67 20.38 -20.54 -2.23
C GLU A 67 19.20 -21.30 -2.88
N LEU A 68 18.04 -21.27 -2.22
CA LEU A 68 16.82 -21.90 -2.71
C LEU A 68 16.19 -21.05 -3.83
N ARG A 69 15.67 -21.74 -4.83
CA ARG A 69 14.90 -21.11 -5.90
C ARG A 69 13.50 -20.73 -5.42
N SER A 70 12.89 -21.55 -4.58
CA SER A 70 11.62 -21.26 -3.94
C SER A 70 11.53 -21.91 -2.56
N LEU A 71 10.89 -21.23 -1.64
CA LEU A 71 10.51 -21.70 -0.33
C LEU A 71 9.08 -21.28 -0.06
N ASP A 72 8.21 -22.24 0.20
CA ASP A 72 6.83 -21.99 0.59
C ASP A 72 6.64 -22.46 2.04
N ILE A 73 6.26 -21.55 2.92
CA ILE A 73 6.02 -21.82 4.33
C ILE A 73 4.55 -21.52 4.63
N THR A 74 3.77 -22.56 4.82
CA THR A 74 2.35 -22.45 5.21
C THR A 74 2.20 -22.80 6.67
N ILE A 75 1.79 -21.84 7.50
CA ILE A 75 1.53 -22.06 8.92
C ILE A 75 0.02 -22.01 9.16
N THR A 76 -0.53 -23.08 9.69
CA THR A 76 -1.94 -23.16 10.09
C THR A 76 -2.11 -22.80 11.56
N HIS A 77 -3.22 -22.14 11.87
CA HIS A 77 -3.58 -21.68 13.21
C HIS A 77 -4.98 -22.13 13.59
N PRO A 78 -5.32 -22.25 14.90
CA PRO A 78 -6.68 -22.46 15.34
C PRO A 78 -7.59 -21.29 14.93
N GLU A 79 -8.88 -21.57 14.70
CA GLU A 79 -9.90 -20.59 14.31
C GLU A 79 -9.98 -19.39 15.26
N ASN A 80 -9.85 -19.62 16.57
CA ASN A 80 -9.92 -18.57 17.59
C ASN A 80 -8.77 -17.54 17.49
N GLN A 81 -7.78 -17.79 16.66
CA GLN A 81 -6.67 -16.84 16.40
C GLN A 81 -6.96 -15.91 15.20
N LEU A 82 -8.05 -16.14 14.46
CA LEU A 82 -8.41 -15.39 13.26
C LEU A 82 -8.58 -13.89 13.52
N THR A 83 -9.13 -13.50 14.65
CA THR A 83 -9.34 -12.10 15.04
C THR A 83 -8.06 -11.34 15.38
N LEU A 84 -6.93 -12.04 15.51
CA LEU A 84 -5.62 -11.46 15.77
C LEU A 84 -4.91 -11.00 14.49
N VAL A 85 -5.45 -11.34 13.31
CA VAL A 85 -4.90 -10.88 12.02
C VAL A 85 -5.00 -9.36 11.94
N GLU A 86 -3.84 -8.71 11.83
CA GLU A 86 -3.76 -7.25 11.79
C GLU A 86 -4.34 -6.67 10.49
N PRO A 87 -4.96 -5.48 10.52
CA PRO A 87 -5.49 -4.82 9.33
C PRO A 87 -4.47 -4.64 8.20
N GLU A 88 -3.21 -4.39 8.54
CA GLU A 88 -2.13 -4.26 7.55
C GLU A 88 -1.84 -5.58 6.83
N GLU A 89 -1.94 -6.69 7.53
CA GLU A 89 -1.77 -8.01 6.95
C GLU A 89 -2.92 -8.37 6.02
N LEU A 90 -4.16 -8.09 6.46
CA LEU A 90 -5.35 -8.24 5.62
C LEU A 90 -5.24 -7.38 4.35
N ARG A 91 -4.81 -6.12 4.49
CA ARG A 91 -4.56 -5.23 3.36
C ARG A 91 -3.54 -5.83 2.39
N SER A 92 -2.44 -6.38 2.91
CA SER A 92 -1.38 -6.99 2.08
C SER A 92 -1.92 -8.12 1.22
N LEU A 93 -2.83 -8.95 1.74
CA LEU A 93 -3.46 -10.04 0.98
C LEU A 93 -4.22 -9.55 -0.27
N PHE A 94 -4.82 -8.37 -0.22
CA PHE A 94 -5.47 -7.77 -1.39
C PHE A 94 -4.46 -7.11 -2.33
N VAL A 95 -3.53 -6.33 -1.78
CA VAL A 95 -2.54 -5.55 -2.55
C VAL A 95 -1.57 -6.45 -3.32
N GLU A 96 -1.20 -7.60 -2.80
CA GLU A 96 -0.37 -8.60 -3.49
C GLU A 96 -1.05 -9.18 -4.73
N ARG A 97 -2.39 -9.28 -4.72
CA ARG A 97 -3.17 -9.77 -5.85
C ARG A 97 -3.47 -8.70 -6.88
N ASP A 98 -3.74 -7.50 -6.41
CA ASP A 98 -3.96 -6.33 -7.27
C ASP A 98 -3.49 -5.05 -6.54
N SER A 99 -2.36 -4.53 -6.98
CA SER A 99 -1.73 -3.33 -6.41
C SER A 99 -2.62 -2.07 -6.50
N MET A 100 -3.61 -2.06 -7.42
CA MET A 100 -4.58 -0.96 -7.56
C MET A 100 -5.49 -0.82 -6.34
N THR A 101 -5.69 -1.90 -5.58
CA THR A 101 -6.53 -1.90 -4.37
C THR A 101 -5.94 -1.12 -3.20
N ARG A 102 -4.64 -0.82 -3.24
CA ARG A 102 -3.95 -0.07 -2.18
C ARG A 102 -4.64 1.25 -1.84
N GLY A 103 -5.03 2.02 -2.86
CA GLY A 103 -5.71 3.30 -2.67
C GLY A 103 -7.11 3.14 -2.08
N SER A 104 -7.88 2.16 -2.57
CA SER A 104 -9.23 1.88 -2.08
C SER A 104 -9.27 1.37 -0.63
N LEU A 105 -8.22 0.67 -0.21
CA LEU A 105 -8.08 0.15 1.16
C LEU A 105 -7.39 1.13 2.11
N ALA A 106 -6.94 2.29 1.62
CA ALA A 106 -6.39 3.33 2.48
C ALA A 106 -7.49 3.90 3.38
N GLY A 107 -7.32 3.77 4.71
CA GLY A 107 -8.31 4.20 5.69
C GLY A 107 -9.52 3.27 5.84
N ALA A 108 -9.52 2.09 5.22
CA ALA A 108 -10.55 1.08 5.43
C ALA A 108 -10.60 0.63 6.89
N LYS A 109 -11.81 0.40 7.39
CA LYS A 109 -12.03 -0.19 8.72
C LYS A 109 -12.31 -1.68 8.57
N TRP A 110 -11.71 -2.47 9.44
CA TRP A 110 -11.77 -3.93 9.44
C TRP A 110 -12.41 -4.40 10.73
N THR A 111 -13.51 -5.11 10.63
CA THR A 111 -14.25 -5.55 11.81
C THR A 111 -14.55 -7.04 11.71
N TRP A 112 -14.08 -7.81 12.68
CA TRP A 112 -14.37 -9.22 12.80
C TRP A 112 -15.61 -9.48 13.64
N GLN A 113 -16.46 -10.39 13.18
CA GLN A 113 -17.58 -10.97 13.91
C GLN A 113 -17.53 -12.50 13.75
N GLY A 114 -16.86 -13.18 14.69
CA GLY A 114 -16.55 -14.60 14.54
C GLY A 114 -15.66 -14.85 13.33
N THR A 115 -16.13 -15.61 12.34
CA THR A 115 -15.43 -15.89 11.08
C THR A 115 -15.82 -14.95 9.93
N HIS A 116 -16.65 -13.94 10.22
CA HIS A 116 -17.06 -12.94 9.24
C HIS A 116 -16.25 -11.65 9.39
N LEU A 117 -15.63 -11.21 8.30
CA LEU A 117 -14.88 -9.95 8.21
C LEU A 117 -15.69 -8.93 7.42
N THR A 118 -15.98 -7.80 8.02
CA THR A 118 -16.54 -6.64 7.34
C THR A 118 -15.46 -5.61 7.04
N ILE A 119 -15.35 -5.21 5.76
CA ILE A 119 -14.44 -4.18 5.30
C ILE A 119 -15.26 -2.95 4.94
N SER A 120 -15.18 -1.89 5.76
CA SER A 120 -15.85 -0.62 5.48
C SER A 120 -14.88 0.32 4.74
N LEU A 121 -15.16 0.61 3.48
CA LEU A 121 -14.32 1.46 2.63
C LEU A 121 -14.70 2.93 2.81
N PRO A 122 -13.72 3.85 2.89
CA PRO A 122 -14.00 5.28 3.01
C PRO A 122 -14.52 5.91 1.70
N ALA A 123 -14.23 5.30 0.56
CA ALA A 123 -14.53 5.83 -0.77
C ALA A 123 -14.75 4.70 -1.79
N ASN A 124 -14.79 5.08 -3.08
CA ASN A 124 -14.96 4.16 -4.21
C ASN A 124 -13.92 3.04 -4.26
N GLY A 125 -14.27 1.91 -4.88
CA GLY A 125 -13.37 0.76 -5.05
C GLY A 125 -13.99 -0.57 -4.64
N LYS A 126 -15.24 -0.57 -4.18
CA LYS A 126 -15.97 -1.77 -3.74
C LYS A 126 -15.88 -2.91 -4.77
N ALA A 127 -16.20 -2.63 -6.03
CA ALA A 127 -16.19 -3.64 -7.09
C ALA A 127 -14.82 -4.27 -7.37
N ALA A 128 -13.72 -3.52 -7.16
CA ALA A 128 -12.37 -4.05 -7.31
C ALA A 128 -12.00 -4.99 -6.15
N ILE A 129 -12.39 -4.63 -4.93
CA ILE A 129 -12.16 -5.46 -3.74
C ILE A 129 -13.01 -6.72 -3.79
N GLU A 130 -14.31 -6.62 -4.14
CA GLU A 130 -15.23 -7.77 -4.22
C GLU A 130 -14.73 -8.87 -5.15
N LYS A 131 -14.07 -8.53 -6.25
CA LYS A 131 -13.47 -9.50 -7.18
C LYS A 131 -12.38 -10.37 -6.55
N LEU A 132 -11.70 -9.84 -5.55
CA LEU A 132 -10.59 -10.52 -4.88
C LEU A 132 -11.01 -11.30 -3.63
N ILE A 133 -12.24 -11.05 -3.12
CA ILE A 133 -12.76 -11.70 -1.92
C ILE A 133 -12.58 -13.23 -1.96
N PRO A 134 -13.02 -13.97 -3.00
CA PRO A 134 -12.92 -15.43 -2.99
C PRO A 134 -11.48 -15.93 -2.83
N GLN A 135 -10.50 -15.21 -3.38
CA GLN A 135 -9.09 -15.59 -3.29
C GLN A 135 -8.52 -15.30 -1.90
N VAL A 136 -8.96 -14.21 -1.26
CA VAL A 136 -8.52 -13.86 0.09
C VAL A 136 -9.19 -14.78 1.12
N GLU A 137 -10.48 -15.10 0.98
CA GLU A 137 -11.18 -16.07 1.80
C GLU A 137 -10.51 -17.45 1.77
N GLU A 138 -10.13 -17.94 0.59
CA GLU A 138 -9.44 -19.23 0.46
C GLU A 138 -8.04 -19.17 1.12
N SER A 139 -7.32 -18.07 1.03
CA SER A 139 -6.04 -17.92 1.71
C SER A 139 -6.17 -17.93 3.24
N LEU A 140 -7.19 -17.26 3.77
CA LEU A 140 -7.48 -17.26 5.22
C LEU A 140 -7.98 -18.63 5.68
N LYS A 141 -8.84 -19.28 4.89
CA LYS A 141 -9.35 -20.64 5.17
C LYS A 141 -8.20 -21.65 5.28
N VAL A 142 -7.22 -21.60 4.37
CA VAL A 142 -6.04 -22.49 4.44
C VAL A 142 -5.25 -22.22 5.72
N ARG A 143 -5.09 -20.96 6.14
CA ARG A 143 -4.29 -20.60 7.32
C ARG A 143 -4.98 -20.91 8.64
N PHE A 144 -6.30 -20.81 8.72
CA PHE A 144 -7.04 -20.97 9.97
C PHE A 144 -7.90 -22.24 10.01
N ALA A 145 -7.82 -23.08 8.97
CA ALA A 145 -8.61 -24.32 8.84
C ALA A 145 -10.12 -24.11 9.11
N SER A 146 -10.61 -22.92 8.84
CA SER A 146 -11.99 -22.49 9.12
C SER A 146 -12.55 -21.70 7.93
N PRO A 147 -13.85 -21.85 7.63
CA PRO A 147 -14.50 -21.06 6.61
C PRO A 147 -14.52 -19.58 7.06
N VAL A 148 -13.98 -18.71 6.23
CA VAL A 148 -14.01 -17.27 6.43
C VAL A 148 -14.92 -16.65 5.39
N SER A 149 -15.73 -15.69 5.79
CA SER A 149 -16.56 -14.90 4.88
C SER A 149 -16.18 -13.43 4.97
N ILE A 150 -16.13 -12.74 3.83
CA ILE A 150 -15.76 -11.32 3.74
C ILE A 150 -16.89 -10.55 3.08
N SER A 151 -17.31 -9.46 3.69
CA SER A 151 -18.22 -8.49 3.08
C SER A 151 -17.57 -7.11 2.98
N VAL A 152 -17.96 -6.36 1.94
CA VAL A 152 -17.46 -5.00 1.72
C VAL A 152 -18.64 -4.04 1.77
N GLU A 153 -18.55 -3.11 2.69
CA GLU A 153 -19.44 -1.97 2.79
C GLU A 153 -18.76 -0.75 2.18
N ALA A 154 -19.42 -0.11 1.23
CA ALA A 154 -19.00 1.22 0.81
C ALA A 154 -19.46 2.21 1.88
N GLY A 155 -18.54 2.97 2.44
CA GLY A 155 -18.90 4.14 3.22
C GLY A 155 -19.79 5.06 2.38
N HIS A 156 -20.65 5.82 3.02
CA HIS A 156 -21.39 6.86 2.32
C HIS A 156 -20.37 7.78 1.66
N GLU A 157 -20.51 8.00 0.35
CA GLU A 157 -19.73 9.04 -0.32
C GLU A 157 -19.90 10.32 0.50
N LEU A 158 -18.82 10.71 1.16
CA LEU A 158 -18.75 12.03 1.75
C LEU A 158 -18.67 13.00 0.56
N THR A 159 -19.82 13.42 0.06
CA THR A 159 -19.92 14.38 -1.04
C THR A 159 -19.98 15.80 -0.48
N GLY A 160 -19.28 16.71 -1.12
CA GLY A 160 -19.35 18.13 -0.80
C GLY A 160 -18.81 18.50 0.59
N GLN A 161 -19.62 19.18 1.40
CA GLN A 161 -19.25 19.77 2.70
C GLN A 161 -18.77 18.72 3.70
N ALA A 162 -19.40 17.53 3.74
CA ALA A 162 -19.02 16.45 4.67
C ALA A 162 -17.63 15.89 4.40
N LEU A 163 -17.19 15.85 3.14
CA LEU A 163 -15.81 15.48 2.79
C LEU A 163 -14.82 16.56 3.26
N PHE A 164 -15.18 17.82 3.07
CA PHE A 164 -14.36 18.96 3.49
C PHE A 164 -14.19 18.98 5.02
N ASP A 165 -15.26 18.78 5.76
CA ASP A 165 -15.26 18.74 7.22
C ASP A 165 -14.45 17.55 7.76
N ALA A 166 -14.53 16.39 7.11
CA ALA A 166 -13.73 15.20 7.47
C ALA A 166 -12.22 15.42 7.21
N MET A 167 -11.87 16.05 6.09
CA MET A 167 -10.48 16.42 5.78
C MET A 167 -9.93 17.49 6.73
N GLU A 168 -10.73 18.48 7.09
CA GLU A 168 -10.37 19.53 8.04
C GLU A 168 -10.14 18.94 9.44
N LYS A 169 -11.00 18.01 9.87
CA LYS A 169 -10.84 17.28 11.13
C LYS A 169 -9.56 16.44 11.16
N MET A 170 -9.26 15.69 10.11
CA MET A 170 -7.99 14.94 9.98
C MET A 170 -6.78 15.87 10.02
N ARG A 171 -6.86 17.05 9.39
CA ARG A 171 -5.80 18.05 9.42
C ARG A 171 -5.59 18.62 10.84
N GLN A 172 -6.66 18.91 11.57
CA GLN A 172 -6.59 19.38 12.95
C GLN A 172 -6.04 18.31 13.89
N GLU A 173 -6.43 17.05 13.71
CA GLU A 173 -5.89 15.93 14.48
C GLU A 173 -4.39 15.72 14.20
N ALA A 174 -3.96 15.82 12.95
CA ALA A 174 -2.55 15.73 12.57
C ALA A 174 -1.73 16.91 13.14
N LEU A 175 -2.28 18.13 13.18
CA LEU A 175 -1.64 19.30 13.77
C LEU A 175 -1.57 19.21 15.31
N SER A 176 -2.57 18.61 15.95
CA SER A 176 -2.58 18.42 17.41
C SER A 176 -1.67 17.27 17.87
N ALA A 177 -1.39 16.31 17.00
CA ALA A 177 -0.48 15.19 17.27
C ALA A 177 1.01 15.56 17.09
N MET A 178 1.33 16.74 16.54
CA MET A 178 2.71 17.21 16.47
C MET A 178 3.13 17.78 17.83
N PRO A 179 4.23 17.29 18.46
CA PRO A 179 4.76 17.90 19.66
C PRO A 179 5.13 19.36 19.38
N ALA A 180 4.77 20.25 20.28
CA ALA A 180 5.04 21.68 20.20
C ALA A 180 6.55 21.96 20.09
N ALA A 181 7.09 21.87 18.92
CA ALA A 181 8.40 22.40 18.59
C ALA A 181 8.23 23.89 18.28
N GLY A 182 8.96 24.67 19.04
CA GLY A 182 9.01 26.09 19.18
C GLY A 182 8.47 26.95 18.04
N LYS A 183 7.79 28.01 18.44
CA LYS A 183 7.40 29.15 17.62
C LYS A 183 8.59 29.61 16.75
N ALA A 184 8.68 29.08 15.54
CA ALA A 184 9.43 29.71 14.50
C ALA A 184 8.51 30.78 13.87
N GLN A 185 8.85 32.01 14.16
CA GLN A 185 8.26 33.19 13.51
C GLN A 185 8.32 33.00 12.01
N HIS A 186 7.18 33.12 11.36
CA HIS A 186 7.13 33.34 9.91
C HIS A 186 8.00 34.56 9.59
N PRO A 187 9.01 34.42 8.77
CA PRO A 187 9.58 35.60 8.14
C PRO A 187 8.51 36.11 7.17
N GLN A 188 8.11 37.35 7.35
CA GLN A 188 7.47 38.13 6.29
C GLN A 188 8.35 38.03 5.06
N GLN A 189 7.86 37.36 4.03
CA GLN A 189 8.50 37.38 2.73
C GLN A 189 8.40 38.82 2.19
N GLU A 190 9.52 39.52 2.31
CA GLU A 190 9.80 40.69 1.48
C GLU A 190 9.60 40.27 0.01
N GLU A 191 8.85 41.09 -0.72
CA GLU A 191 8.75 41.03 -2.17
C GLU A 191 10.14 41.08 -2.81
N LYS A 192 10.71 39.91 -3.09
CA LYS A 192 11.88 39.84 -3.96
C LYS A 192 11.42 40.03 -5.40
N LYS A 193 11.93 41.11 -6.00
CA LYS A 193 11.89 41.35 -7.44
C LYS A 193 12.18 40.07 -8.22
N PRO A 194 11.52 39.82 -9.37
CA PRO A 194 11.72 38.62 -10.16
C PRO A 194 13.17 38.56 -10.63
N GLN A 195 13.95 37.67 -10.05
CA GLN A 195 15.17 37.19 -10.68
C GLN A 195 14.76 36.40 -11.91
N ASP A 196 15.41 36.64 -13.04
CA ASP A 196 15.30 35.88 -14.27
C ASP A 196 15.43 34.38 -13.93
N SER A 197 14.31 33.69 -13.81
CA SER A 197 14.33 32.24 -13.64
C SER A 197 14.72 31.64 -14.98
N GLU A 198 15.83 30.93 -15.01
CA GLU A 198 16.27 30.18 -16.18
C GLU A 198 15.12 29.26 -16.61
N THR A 199 14.53 29.56 -17.77
CA THR A 199 13.48 28.75 -18.36
C THR A 199 14.11 27.45 -18.87
N PHE A 200 13.89 26.34 -18.17
CA PHE A 200 14.43 25.03 -18.52
C PHE A 200 13.89 24.52 -19.87
N TYR A 201 12.61 24.79 -20.16
CA TYR A 201 11.96 24.34 -21.41
C TYR A 201 10.80 25.26 -21.80
N GLY A 202 10.73 25.62 -23.10
CA GLY A 202 9.65 26.43 -23.68
C GLY A 202 9.96 27.93 -23.63
N LYS A 203 8.93 28.75 -23.72
CA LYS A 203 9.02 30.21 -23.63
C LYS A 203 8.70 30.65 -22.19
N PRO A 204 9.38 31.67 -21.65
CA PRO A 204 9.08 32.19 -20.33
C PRO A 204 7.66 32.76 -20.30
N PHE A 205 6.93 32.47 -19.24
CA PHE A 205 5.59 33.00 -18.99
C PHE A 205 5.69 34.34 -18.25
N ARG A 206 4.79 35.27 -18.57
CA ARG A 206 4.62 36.52 -17.83
C ARG A 206 3.19 36.64 -17.38
N GLY A 207 2.98 36.71 -16.09
CA GLY A 207 1.67 36.84 -15.45
C GLY A 207 1.60 36.10 -14.11
N PRO A 208 0.57 36.41 -13.30
CA PRO A 208 0.37 35.70 -12.05
C PRO A 208 -0.10 34.26 -12.32
N ALA A 209 0.35 33.33 -11.50
CA ALA A 209 -0.16 31.97 -11.51
C ALA A 209 -1.58 31.93 -10.92
N THR A 210 -2.47 31.16 -11.56
CA THR A 210 -3.83 30.91 -11.08
C THR A 210 -3.80 29.73 -10.10
N PRO A 211 -4.34 29.87 -8.87
CA PRO A 211 -4.45 28.78 -7.92
C PRO A 211 -5.24 27.61 -8.52
N MET A 212 -4.78 26.38 -8.33
CA MET A 212 -5.41 25.18 -8.94
C MET A 212 -6.83 24.94 -8.44
N LYS A 213 -7.18 25.41 -7.24
CA LYS A 213 -8.55 25.35 -6.69
C LYS A 213 -9.56 26.18 -7.49
N ASP A 214 -9.10 27.23 -8.15
CA ASP A 214 -9.96 28.18 -8.86
C ASP A 214 -10.11 27.81 -10.35
N LEU A 215 -9.48 26.71 -10.80
CA LEU A 215 -9.55 26.27 -12.19
C LEU A 215 -10.93 25.73 -12.55
N ASN A 216 -11.44 26.16 -13.69
CA ASN A 216 -12.67 25.64 -14.29
C ASN A 216 -12.49 25.44 -15.81
N MET A 217 -13.44 24.74 -16.44
CA MET A 217 -13.35 24.37 -17.87
C MET A 217 -13.53 25.56 -18.83
N ASP A 218 -14.05 26.69 -18.34
CA ASP A 218 -14.30 27.88 -19.16
C ASP A 218 -13.09 28.82 -19.22
N MET A 219 -12.06 28.54 -18.41
CA MET A 219 -10.80 29.26 -18.43
C MET A 219 -9.98 28.82 -19.65
N GLY A 220 -9.68 29.72 -20.56
CA GLY A 220 -8.83 29.47 -21.72
C GLY A 220 -7.38 29.13 -21.34
N THR A 221 -6.40 29.89 -21.83
CA THR A 221 -4.99 29.70 -21.49
C THR A 221 -4.70 30.31 -20.11
N ILE A 222 -4.17 29.52 -19.22
CA ILE A 222 -3.86 29.90 -17.84
C ILE A 222 -2.39 29.57 -17.50
N ILE A 223 -1.86 30.24 -16.49
CA ILE A 223 -0.55 29.95 -15.91
C ILE A 223 -0.81 29.29 -14.57
N VAL A 224 -0.22 28.11 -14.35
CA VAL A 224 -0.27 27.40 -13.07
C VAL A 224 1.16 27.13 -12.61
N GLU A 225 1.35 27.18 -11.29
CA GLU A 225 2.62 26.87 -10.63
C GLU A 225 2.36 25.79 -9.57
N GLY A 226 3.24 24.80 -9.45
CA GLY A 226 3.07 23.75 -8.47
C GLY A 226 4.20 22.72 -8.52
N LYS A 227 4.13 21.80 -7.56
CA LYS A 227 5.06 20.68 -7.42
C LYS A 227 4.57 19.47 -8.21
N VAL A 228 5.42 18.91 -9.06
CA VAL A 228 5.16 17.64 -9.76
C VAL A 228 5.42 16.49 -8.79
N PHE A 229 4.46 15.55 -8.68
CA PHE A 229 4.56 14.39 -7.78
C PHE A 229 4.41 13.04 -8.49
N SER A 230 3.97 13.03 -9.76
CA SER A 230 3.88 11.82 -10.59
C SER A 230 4.23 12.18 -12.03
N VAL A 231 5.01 11.32 -12.69
CA VAL A 231 5.35 11.46 -14.11
C VAL A 231 5.21 10.10 -14.78
N GLU A 232 4.44 10.05 -15.85
CA GLU A 232 4.26 8.90 -16.72
C GLU A 232 4.66 9.27 -18.14
N HIS A 233 5.31 8.37 -18.86
CA HIS A 233 5.61 8.58 -20.27
C HIS A 233 5.32 7.32 -21.07
N LYS A 234 4.87 7.51 -22.31
CA LYS A 234 4.58 6.44 -23.26
C LYS A 234 5.07 6.81 -24.65
N GLU A 235 5.87 5.96 -25.24
CA GLU A 235 6.29 6.08 -26.63
C GLU A 235 5.16 5.65 -27.59
N LEU A 236 4.90 6.47 -28.57
CA LEU A 236 4.00 6.20 -29.67
C LEU A 236 4.83 5.88 -30.93
N THR A 237 5.36 4.68 -31.03
CA THR A 237 6.26 4.23 -32.09
C THR A 237 5.71 4.47 -33.49
N LYS A 238 4.38 4.31 -33.69
CA LYS A 238 3.70 4.56 -35.00
C LYS A 238 3.70 6.03 -35.42
N ARG A 239 3.90 6.96 -34.51
CA ARG A 239 3.85 8.42 -34.76
C ARG A 239 5.19 9.11 -34.46
N ASN A 240 6.23 8.35 -34.09
CA ASN A 240 7.52 8.87 -33.66
C ASN A 240 7.38 10.03 -32.65
N ALA A 241 6.55 9.80 -31.64
CA ALA A 241 6.19 10.80 -30.64
C ALA A 241 6.12 10.18 -29.24
N TRP A 242 6.25 11.01 -28.23
CA TRP A 242 6.09 10.66 -26.83
C TRP A 242 4.87 11.36 -26.24
N VAL A 243 4.11 10.65 -25.42
CA VAL A 243 3.12 11.24 -24.55
C VAL A 243 3.69 11.27 -23.16
N VAL A 244 3.87 12.47 -22.62
CA VAL A 244 4.27 12.67 -21.22
C VAL A 244 3.05 13.19 -20.46
N LYS A 245 2.73 12.51 -19.39
CA LYS A 245 1.68 12.91 -18.43
C LYS A 245 2.34 13.16 -17.10
N PHE A 246 1.94 14.20 -16.42
CA PHE A 246 2.41 14.46 -15.06
C PHE A 246 1.30 15.07 -14.22
N ASP A 247 1.31 14.71 -12.95
CA ASP A 247 0.40 15.24 -11.94
C ASP A 247 1.15 16.27 -11.12
N MET A 248 0.54 17.44 -10.96
CA MET A 248 1.10 18.52 -10.16
C MET A 248 0.08 19.11 -9.21
N THR A 249 0.56 19.68 -8.10
CA THR A 249 -0.25 20.31 -7.07
C THR A 249 0.39 21.60 -6.58
N ASP A 250 -0.44 22.58 -6.25
CA ASP A 250 -0.06 23.80 -5.54
C ASP A 250 -0.48 23.75 -4.05
N ASN A 251 -0.85 22.55 -3.55
CA ASN A 251 -1.43 22.26 -2.24
C ASN A 251 -2.87 22.80 -2.06
N THR A 252 -3.47 23.46 -3.05
CA THR A 252 -4.90 23.84 -3.02
C THR A 252 -5.75 22.83 -3.79
N ASN A 253 -5.19 22.26 -4.87
CA ASN A 253 -5.78 21.22 -5.69
C ASN A 253 -4.68 20.50 -6.47
N SER A 254 -5.05 19.49 -7.28
CA SER A 254 -4.13 18.76 -8.15
C SER A 254 -4.71 18.65 -9.56
N ILE A 255 -3.85 18.77 -10.55
CA ILE A 255 -4.23 18.64 -11.96
C ILE A 255 -3.31 17.66 -12.68
N ARG A 256 -3.87 16.95 -13.66
CA ARG A 256 -3.11 16.11 -14.60
C ARG A 256 -2.89 16.86 -15.90
N ILE A 257 -1.63 16.97 -16.30
CA ILE A 257 -1.22 17.60 -17.54
C ILE A 257 -0.71 16.51 -18.48
N SER A 258 -1.14 16.57 -19.76
CA SER A 258 -0.67 15.67 -20.80
C SER A 258 -0.04 16.49 -21.94
N ARG A 259 1.12 16.07 -22.41
CA ARG A 259 1.83 16.71 -23.51
C ARG A 259 2.32 15.70 -24.53
N PHE A 260 2.16 16.04 -25.79
CA PHE A 260 2.77 15.32 -26.91
C PHE A 260 4.10 15.96 -27.25
N LEU A 261 5.14 15.15 -27.34
CA LEU A 261 6.49 15.57 -27.75
C LEU A 261 6.84 14.78 -29.03
N GLU A 262 7.11 15.47 -30.12
CA GLU A 262 7.63 14.85 -31.32
C GLU A 262 9.09 14.48 -31.11
N ALA A 263 9.47 13.25 -31.45
CA ALA A 263 10.88 12.86 -31.46
C ALA A 263 11.54 13.57 -32.66
N LYS A 264 12.52 14.41 -32.35
CA LYS A 264 13.33 15.07 -33.37
C LYS A 264 14.35 14.11 -33.95
#